data_fada8e7e27efe287b807932aeebf8a40
#
_entry.id   fada8e7e27efe287b807932aeebf8a40
#
_cell.length_a   1.000
_cell.length_b   1.000
_cell.length_c   1.000
_cell.angle_alpha   90.00
_cell.angle_beta   90.00
_cell.angle_gamma   90.00
#
_symmetry.space_group_name_H-M   'P 1'
#
loop_
_entity.id
_entity.type
_entity.pdbx_description
1 polymer ?
#
loop_
_entity_poly.entity_id
_entity_poly.type
_entity_poly.pdbx_seq_one_letter_code
_entity_poly.pdbx_strand_id
1 'polypeptide(L)'
;MFGYILIYKNDKRKYEIGKRYNKYIYYYKELYDIGYLCTKESKIFKIKIFHTVGVRYAEDFKIIKEVNYEEAYKGIYEKIDKDYLLPLFTFLFIKTQNEIFFNELIEARKTHFRNIKELIDKAIISSGNYSYIDRVKNLTKSAKIYLLKEIGRNKDIEKFIKNKDNDILSAIIKIGRHCDLDFFMKNSDDPYLKTQVLKHGRKRDIELYLNDINEPLFQNIIVLTGIDKYMDYIIENNFNHFSKVYLLDIGRKKDLDMLVNVEERNFSLEIIDKQYDDHLRLLRHNKNIAVSEKAKKIIDECELN
;
A
#
# COMPACT_ATOMS: atom_id res chain seq x y z
N MET A 1 -27.80 -28.75 -10.82
CA MET A 1 -27.46 -27.63 -9.98
C MET A 1 -25.99 -27.25 -10.24
N PHE A 2 -25.67 -25.98 -10.34
CA PHE A 2 -24.31 -25.52 -10.73
C PHE A 2 -23.69 -24.71 -9.62
N GLY A 3 -22.44 -24.99 -9.30
CA GLY A 3 -21.62 -24.18 -8.42
C GLY A 3 -20.41 -23.64 -9.19
N TYR A 4 -19.77 -22.60 -8.69
CA TYR A 4 -18.51 -22.11 -9.22
C TYR A 4 -17.42 -22.20 -8.16
N ILE A 5 -16.22 -22.40 -8.63
CA ILE A 5 -15.04 -22.56 -7.77
C ILE A 5 -14.01 -21.52 -8.17
N LEU A 6 -13.60 -20.73 -7.20
CA LEU A 6 -12.50 -19.79 -7.35
C LEU A 6 -11.21 -20.41 -6.81
N ILE A 7 -10.19 -20.45 -7.64
CA ILE A 7 -8.87 -20.87 -7.18
C ILE A 7 -8.12 -19.69 -6.57
N TYR A 8 -7.52 -19.93 -5.43
CA TYR A 8 -6.62 -19.00 -4.76
C TYR A 8 -5.44 -18.61 -5.65
N LYS A 9 -4.96 -17.35 -5.52
CA LYS A 9 -3.84 -16.74 -6.26
C LYS A 9 -2.55 -17.58 -6.33
N ASN A 10 -2.39 -18.58 -5.47
CA ASN A 10 -1.17 -19.37 -5.34
C ASN A 10 -1.27 -20.80 -5.91
N ASP A 11 -2.37 -21.17 -6.54
CA ASP A 11 -2.49 -22.52 -7.12
C ASP A 11 -1.74 -22.60 -8.45
N LYS A 12 -0.58 -23.25 -8.43
CA LYS A 12 0.28 -23.47 -9.61
C LYS A 12 -0.02 -24.78 -10.33
N ARG A 13 -1.09 -25.46 -9.97
CA ARG A 13 -1.41 -26.78 -10.54
C ARG A 13 -1.87 -26.67 -11.98
N LYS A 14 -1.42 -27.59 -12.80
CA LYS A 14 -1.97 -27.83 -14.15
C LYS A 14 -3.14 -28.80 -14.03
N TYR A 15 -4.28 -28.43 -14.59
CA TYR A 15 -5.47 -29.27 -14.61
C TYR A 15 -5.61 -29.95 -15.98
N GLU A 16 -5.91 -31.24 -15.97
CA GLU A 16 -6.03 -32.08 -17.18
C GLU A 16 -7.47 -32.59 -17.33
N ILE A 17 -8.01 -32.51 -18.54
CA ILE A 17 -9.34 -32.99 -18.86
C ILE A 17 -9.41 -34.48 -18.59
N GLY A 18 -10.53 -34.94 -17.97
CA GLY A 18 -10.75 -36.34 -17.62
C GLY A 18 -10.12 -36.79 -16.30
N LYS A 19 -9.21 -36.02 -15.71
CA LYS A 19 -8.51 -36.36 -14.47
C LYS A 19 -9.33 -35.99 -13.23
N ARG A 20 -9.25 -36.87 -12.23
CA ARG A 20 -9.88 -36.68 -10.92
C ARG A 20 -8.83 -36.13 -9.94
N TYR A 21 -9.25 -35.17 -9.12
CA TYR A 21 -8.41 -34.49 -8.14
C TYR A 21 -9.03 -34.65 -6.76
N ASN A 22 -8.26 -35.15 -5.82
CA ASN A 22 -8.62 -35.24 -4.41
C ASN A 22 -7.88 -34.18 -3.64
N LYS A 23 -8.41 -32.95 -3.65
CA LYS A 23 -7.80 -31.77 -3.01
C LYS A 23 -8.82 -30.69 -2.75
N TYR A 24 -8.64 -29.98 -1.63
CA TYR A 24 -9.48 -28.86 -1.24
C TYR A 24 -9.41 -27.72 -2.26
N ILE A 25 -10.59 -27.36 -2.78
CA ILE A 25 -10.79 -26.15 -3.57
C ILE A 25 -11.89 -25.34 -2.88
N TYR A 26 -11.67 -24.05 -2.70
CA TYR A 26 -12.66 -23.18 -2.12
C TYR A 26 -13.89 -23.11 -3.03
N TYR A 27 -15.04 -23.47 -2.46
CA TYR A 27 -16.31 -23.61 -3.15
C TYR A 27 -17.35 -22.71 -2.49
N TYR A 28 -18.04 -21.91 -3.29
CA TYR A 28 -19.09 -21.06 -2.78
C TYR A 28 -20.46 -21.68 -3.09
N LYS A 29 -20.99 -22.32 -2.06
CA LYS A 29 -22.37 -22.70 -1.74
C LYS A 29 -23.18 -23.66 -2.60
N GLU A 30 -23.77 -24.60 -1.87
CA GLU A 30 -24.86 -25.55 -2.13
C GLU A 30 -24.53 -26.74 -3.04
N LEU A 31 -24.79 -27.92 -2.52
CA LEU A 31 -24.72 -29.29 -3.05
C LEU A 31 -25.00 -29.43 -4.56
N TYR A 32 -23.97 -29.21 -5.37
CA TYR A 32 -24.09 -29.35 -6.81
C TYR A 32 -23.06 -30.35 -7.36
N ASP A 33 -23.50 -31.23 -8.20
CA ASP A 33 -22.63 -32.20 -8.86
C ASP A 33 -21.75 -31.59 -9.95
N ILE A 34 -22.04 -30.40 -10.41
CA ILE A 34 -21.32 -29.71 -11.50
C ILE A 34 -20.96 -28.31 -11.10
N GLY A 35 -19.70 -27.95 -11.32
CA GLY A 35 -19.17 -26.60 -11.06
C GLY A 35 -18.25 -26.10 -12.16
N TYR A 36 -17.74 -24.87 -11.99
CA TYR A 36 -16.79 -24.25 -12.89
C TYR A 36 -15.54 -23.83 -12.11
N LEU A 37 -14.38 -24.27 -12.59
CA LEU A 37 -13.09 -24.03 -12.01
C LEU A 37 -12.35 -23.02 -12.86
N CYS A 38 -12.03 -21.82 -12.29
CA CYS A 38 -11.21 -20.83 -12.96
C CYS A 38 -9.75 -20.95 -12.50
N THR A 39 -8.83 -21.13 -13.43
CA THR A 39 -7.40 -21.22 -13.14
C THR A 39 -6.74 -19.83 -13.13
N LYS A 40 -5.56 -19.75 -12.54
CA LYS A 40 -4.72 -18.55 -12.57
C LYS A 40 -4.38 -18.11 -14.00
N GLU A 41 -4.34 -19.03 -14.95
CA GLU A 41 -4.04 -18.79 -16.37
C GLU A 41 -5.28 -18.39 -17.18
N SER A 42 -6.38 -18.05 -16.49
CA SER A 42 -7.67 -17.63 -17.11
C SER A 42 -8.39 -18.75 -17.90
N LYS A 43 -8.02 -20.01 -17.67
CA LYS A 43 -8.77 -21.14 -18.20
C LYS A 43 -9.94 -21.46 -17.31
N ILE A 44 -11.07 -21.78 -17.90
CA ILE A 44 -12.28 -22.19 -17.17
C ILE A 44 -12.57 -23.64 -17.53
N PHE A 45 -12.68 -24.47 -16.50
CA PHE A 45 -13.02 -25.88 -16.66
C PHE A 45 -14.38 -26.17 -16.04
N LYS A 46 -15.23 -26.85 -16.78
CA LYS A 46 -16.41 -27.49 -16.23
C LYS A 46 -15.98 -28.73 -15.45
N ILE A 47 -16.43 -28.87 -14.21
CA ILE A 47 -16.04 -29.96 -13.32
C ILE A 47 -17.26 -30.71 -12.81
N LYS A 48 -17.08 -32.00 -12.49
CA LYS A 48 -18.01 -32.79 -11.71
C LYS A 48 -17.45 -32.95 -10.31
N ILE A 49 -18.25 -32.59 -9.30
CA ILE A 49 -17.91 -32.67 -7.89
C ILE A 49 -18.46 -33.96 -7.34
N PHE A 50 -17.65 -34.74 -6.63
CA PHE A 50 -18.05 -36.01 -6.02
C PHE A 50 -18.19 -35.92 -4.50
N HIS A 51 -17.38 -35.03 -3.88
CA HIS A 51 -17.40 -34.83 -2.44
C HIS A 51 -17.12 -33.37 -2.06
N THR A 52 -17.84 -32.90 -1.04
CA THR A 52 -17.68 -31.58 -0.46
C THR A 52 -17.44 -31.68 1.04
N VAL A 53 -16.55 -30.83 1.58
CA VAL A 53 -16.32 -30.72 3.02
C VAL A 53 -16.92 -29.41 3.49
N GLY A 54 -17.99 -29.53 4.29
CA GLY A 54 -18.78 -28.38 4.69
C GLY A 54 -19.39 -27.64 3.49
N VAL A 55 -19.85 -26.43 3.72
CA VAL A 55 -20.51 -25.60 2.67
C VAL A 55 -19.54 -24.81 1.80
N ARG A 56 -18.22 -24.99 1.95
CA ARG A 56 -17.22 -24.10 1.33
C ARG A 56 -16.10 -24.78 0.56
N TYR A 57 -15.96 -26.10 0.60
CA TYR A 57 -14.82 -26.78 -0.03
C TYR A 57 -15.28 -28.01 -0.82
N ALA A 58 -14.86 -28.07 -2.10
CA ALA A 58 -14.89 -29.30 -2.87
C ALA A 58 -13.58 -30.05 -2.65
N GLU A 59 -13.67 -31.30 -2.18
CA GLU A 59 -12.50 -32.14 -1.89
C GLU A 59 -12.17 -33.07 -3.03
N ASP A 60 -13.21 -33.56 -3.74
CA ASP A 60 -13.07 -34.53 -4.79
C ASP A 60 -13.85 -34.10 -6.02
N PHE A 61 -13.16 -33.91 -7.14
CA PHE A 61 -13.75 -33.45 -8.38
C PHE A 61 -12.99 -33.96 -9.60
N LYS A 62 -13.69 -34.02 -10.73
CA LYS A 62 -13.14 -34.40 -12.03
C LYS A 62 -13.30 -33.26 -13.02
N ILE A 63 -12.24 -32.96 -13.78
CA ILE A 63 -12.32 -32.03 -14.91
C ILE A 63 -13.06 -32.69 -16.05
N ILE A 64 -14.17 -32.08 -16.52
CA ILE A 64 -14.98 -32.62 -17.63
C ILE A 64 -14.47 -32.09 -18.96
N LYS A 65 -14.38 -30.75 -19.08
CA LYS A 65 -13.91 -30.06 -20.29
C LYS A 65 -13.47 -28.65 -19.98
N GLU A 66 -12.63 -28.10 -20.84
CA GLU A 66 -12.39 -26.66 -20.88
C GLU A 66 -13.59 -25.99 -21.56
N VAL A 67 -14.01 -24.84 -21.04
CA VAL A 67 -15.15 -24.07 -21.55
C VAL A 67 -14.73 -22.61 -21.74
N ASN A 68 -15.39 -21.92 -22.65
CA ASN A 68 -15.23 -20.48 -22.75
C ASN A 68 -16.05 -19.77 -21.66
N TYR A 69 -15.79 -18.47 -21.49
CA TYR A 69 -16.47 -17.67 -20.47
C TYR A 69 -17.99 -17.55 -20.73
N GLU A 70 -18.44 -17.55 -21.99
CA GLU A 70 -19.86 -17.46 -22.32
C GLU A 70 -20.64 -18.72 -21.91
N GLU A 71 -20.06 -19.89 -22.13
CA GLU A 71 -20.66 -21.16 -21.66
C GLU A 71 -20.69 -21.19 -20.13
N ALA A 72 -19.61 -20.77 -19.47
CA ALA A 72 -19.55 -20.71 -18.01
C ALA A 72 -20.58 -19.72 -17.47
N TYR A 73 -20.66 -18.52 -18.07
CA TYR A 73 -21.58 -17.47 -17.68
C TYR A 73 -23.05 -17.94 -17.80
N LYS A 74 -23.46 -18.49 -18.95
CA LYS A 74 -24.81 -19.00 -19.12
C LYS A 74 -25.14 -20.11 -18.12
N GLY A 75 -24.19 -21.00 -17.86
CA GLY A 75 -24.39 -22.09 -16.90
C GLY A 75 -24.53 -21.63 -15.45
N ILE A 76 -23.94 -20.48 -15.09
CA ILE A 76 -23.94 -19.93 -13.73
C ILE A 76 -25.12 -18.97 -13.55
N TYR A 77 -25.32 -18.05 -14.52
CA TYR A 77 -26.24 -16.92 -14.42
C TYR A 77 -27.69 -17.32 -14.27
N GLU A 78 -28.12 -18.41 -14.91
CA GLU A 78 -29.51 -18.85 -14.87
C GLU A 78 -29.97 -19.43 -13.52
N LYS A 79 -29.05 -19.64 -12.57
CA LYS A 79 -29.31 -20.47 -11.39
C LYS A 79 -28.81 -19.95 -10.04
N ILE A 80 -28.07 -18.85 -10.01
CA ILE A 80 -27.47 -18.33 -8.79
C ILE A 80 -27.81 -16.85 -8.62
N ASP A 81 -28.07 -16.44 -7.38
CA ASP A 81 -28.27 -15.04 -7.02
C ASP A 81 -27.03 -14.22 -7.41
N LYS A 82 -27.27 -13.08 -8.10
CA LYS A 82 -26.22 -12.21 -8.65
C LYS A 82 -25.22 -11.75 -7.60
N ASP A 83 -25.66 -11.56 -6.37
CA ASP A 83 -24.79 -11.09 -5.28
C ASP A 83 -23.65 -12.08 -4.97
N TYR A 84 -23.91 -13.37 -5.11
CA TYR A 84 -22.88 -14.40 -4.92
C TYR A 84 -21.94 -14.54 -6.13
N LEU A 85 -22.30 -13.99 -7.28
CA LEU A 85 -21.48 -14.02 -8.49
C LEU A 85 -20.48 -12.87 -8.58
N LEU A 86 -20.60 -11.87 -7.73
CA LEU A 86 -19.76 -10.66 -7.78
C LEU A 86 -18.25 -10.94 -7.78
N PRO A 87 -17.71 -11.84 -6.93
CA PRO A 87 -16.27 -12.17 -6.98
C PRO A 87 -15.87 -12.81 -8.32
N LEU A 88 -16.74 -13.62 -8.89
CA LEU A 88 -16.52 -14.24 -10.21
C LEU A 88 -16.55 -13.21 -11.33
N PHE A 89 -17.54 -12.31 -11.34
CA PHE A 89 -17.60 -11.23 -12.33
C PHE A 89 -16.40 -10.31 -12.24
N THR A 90 -15.95 -9.99 -11.03
CA THR A 90 -14.75 -9.20 -10.79
C THR A 90 -13.53 -9.89 -11.38
N PHE A 91 -13.33 -11.17 -11.11
CA PHE A 91 -12.22 -11.95 -11.65
C PHE A 91 -12.27 -12.04 -13.17
N LEU A 92 -13.41 -12.39 -13.74
CA LEU A 92 -13.59 -12.54 -15.19
C LEU A 92 -13.41 -11.20 -15.90
N PHE A 93 -13.93 -10.12 -15.33
CA PHE A 93 -13.72 -8.78 -15.89
C PHE A 93 -12.23 -8.39 -15.93
N ILE A 94 -11.50 -8.56 -14.83
CA ILE A 94 -10.07 -8.22 -14.78
C ILE A 94 -9.30 -9.03 -15.85
N LYS A 95 -9.68 -10.28 -16.08
CA LYS A 95 -8.96 -11.19 -17.00
C LYS A 95 -9.36 -11.04 -18.46
N THR A 96 -10.63 -10.82 -18.75
CA THR A 96 -11.15 -10.81 -20.13
C THR A 96 -11.45 -9.40 -20.63
N GLN A 97 -11.63 -8.43 -19.72
CA GLN A 97 -12.07 -7.06 -20.02
C GLN A 97 -13.35 -7.04 -20.87
N ASN A 98 -14.24 -8.00 -20.64
CA ASN A 98 -15.46 -8.15 -21.42
C ASN A 98 -16.55 -7.21 -20.91
N GLU A 99 -17.25 -6.58 -21.85
CA GLU A 99 -18.32 -5.61 -21.61
C GLU A 99 -19.47 -6.18 -20.75
N ILE A 100 -19.79 -7.46 -20.91
CA ILE A 100 -20.86 -8.10 -20.15
C ILE A 100 -20.54 -8.07 -18.66
N PHE A 101 -19.32 -8.45 -18.29
CA PHE A 101 -18.91 -8.47 -16.87
C PHE A 101 -18.77 -7.05 -16.32
N PHE A 102 -18.32 -6.09 -17.13
CA PHE A 102 -18.33 -4.69 -16.74
C PHE A 102 -19.72 -4.18 -16.38
N ASN A 103 -20.70 -4.48 -17.22
CA ASN A 103 -22.08 -4.04 -17.00
C ASN A 103 -22.69 -4.70 -15.75
N GLU A 104 -22.44 -5.99 -15.49
CA GLU A 104 -22.87 -6.65 -14.26
C GLU A 104 -22.21 -6.00 -13.01
N LEU A 105 -20.92 -5.65 -13.07
CA LEU A 105 -20.26 -4.96 -11.99
C LEU A 105 -20.85 -3.55 -11.75
N ILE A 106 -21.18 -2.81 -12.81
CA ILE A 106 -21.80 -1.48 -12.69
C ILE A 106 -23.21 -1.56 -12.10
N GLU A 107 -24.00 -2.58 -12.48
CA GLU A 107 -25.32 -2.78 -11.86
C GLU A 107 -25.20 -3.16 -10.38
N ALA A 108 -24.33 -4.11 -10.04
CA ALA A 108 -24.04 -4.45 -8.65
C ALA A 108 -23.56 -3.23 -7.84
N ARG A 109 -22.74 -2.38 -8.44
CA ARG A 109 -22.25 -1.15 -7.81
C ARG A 109 -23.37 -0.17 -7.44
N LYS A 110 -24.48 -0.15 -8.19
CA LYS A 110 -25.62 0.75 -7.87
C LYS A 110 -26.40 0.28 -6.66
N THR A 111 -26.54 -1.01 -6.47
CA THR A 111 -27.43 -1.62 -5.48
C THR A 111 -26.77 -1.95 -4.14
N HIS A 112 -25.44 -2.09 -4.10
CA HIS A 112 -24.74 -2.59 -2.92
C HIS A 112 -24.21 -1.48 -1.98
N PHE A 113 -23.82 -1.90 -0.78
CA PHE A 113 -23.20 -1.06 0.23
C PHE A 113 -21.83 -0.53 -0.18
N ARG A 114 -21.34 0.49 0.54
CA ARG A 114 -20.09 1.20 0.24
C ARG A 114 -18.88 0.29 0.04
N ASN A 115 -18.73 -0.74 0.86
CA ASN A 115 -17.56 -1.66 0.80
C ASN A 115 -17.51 -2.42 -0.52
N ILE A 116 -18.66 -2.86 -1.02
CA ILE A 116 -18.76 -3.58 -2.30
C ILE A 116 -18.51 -2.62 -3.46
N LYS A 117 -19.04 -1.39 -3.39
CA LYS A 117 -18.73 -0.34 -4.38
C LYS A 117 -17.22 -0.10 -4.48
N GLU A 118 -16.52 -0.06 -3.35
CA GLU A 118 -15.08 0.12 -3.31
C GLU A 118 -14.31 -1.06 -3.96
N LEU A 119 -14.73 -2.29 -3.69
CA LEU A 119 -14.13 -3.48 -4.30
C LEU A 119 -14.32 -3.48 -5.83
N ILE A 120 -15.52 -3.15 -6.30
CA ILE A 120 -15.81 -3.05 -7.74
C ILE A 120 -14.97 -1.94 -8.39
N ASP A 121 -14.94 -0.76 -7.80
CA ASP A 121 -14.15 0.36 -8.30
C ASP A 121 -12.67 -0.03 -8.44
N LYS A 122 -12.09 -0.66 -7.41
CA LYS A 122 -10.70 -1.14 -7.43
C LYS A 122 -10.48 -2.23 -8.49
N ALA A 123 -11.44 -3.13 -8.68
CA ALA A 123 -11.35 -4.16 -9.71
C ALA A 123 -11.32 -3.55 -11.12
N ILE A 124 -12.17 -2.55 -11.38
CA ILE A 124 -12.19 -1.85 -12.67
C ILE A 124 -10.88 -1.10 -12.90
N ILE A 125 -10.34 -0.45 -11.87
CA ILE A 125 -9.03 0.23 -11.95
C ILE A 125 -7.92 -0.80 -12.21
N SER A 126 -7.92 -1.94 -11.51
CA SER A 126 -6.92 -3.00 -11.66
C SER A 126 -6.93 -3.67 -13.04
N SER A 127 -8.03 -3.55 -13.80
CA SER A 127 -8.06 -4.03 -15.19
C SER A 127 -7.08 -3.27 -16.10
N GLY A 128 -6.67 -2.05 -15.70
CA GLY A 128 -5.82 -1.16 -16.49
C GLY A 128 -6.48 -0.60 -17.75
N ASN A 129 -7.73 -0.94 -18.01
CA ASN A 129 -8.45 -0.47 -19.20
C ASN A 129 -9.09 0.90 -18.96
N TYR A 130 -8.48 1.91 -19.52
CA TYR A 130 -8.89 3.31 -19.34
C TYR A 130 -10.30 3.61 -19.79
N SER A 131 -10.80 2.95 -20.83
CA SER A 131 -12.17 3.18 -21.34
C SER A 131 -13.22 2.79 -20.30
N TYR A 132 -13.00 1.72 -19.56
CA TYR A 132 -13.89 1.31 -18.47
C TYR A 132 -13.74 2.19 -17.23
N ILE A 133 -12.50 2.56 -16.86
CA ILE A 133 -12.26 3.45 -15.72
C ILE A 133 -12.99 4.78 -15.92
N ASP A 134 -12.95 5.34 -17.11
CA ASP A 134 -13.58 6.64 -17.44
C ASP A 134 -15.10 6.60 -17.40
N ARG A 135 -15.70 5.44 -17.60
CA ARG A 135 -17.17 5.24 -17.51
C ARG A 135 -17.67 5.19 -16.07
N VAL A 136 -16.80 4.95 -15.09
CA VAL A 136 -17.20 4.88 -13.66
C VAL A 136 -17.37 6.29 -13.11
N LYS A 137 -18.62 6.69 -12.89
CA LYS A 137 -18.94 7.96 -12.25
C LYS A 137 -18.84 7.85 -10.73
N ASN A 138 -18.39 8.91 -10.06
CA ASN A 138 -18.39 9.03 -8.60
C ASN A 138 -17.64 7.88 -7.89
N LEU A 139 -16.37 7.68 -8.26
CA LEU A 139 -15.48 6.75 -7.55
C LEU A 139 -15.48 7.01 -6.04
N THR A 140 -15.42 5.95 -5.25
CA THR A 140 -15.23 6.05 -3.80
C THR A 140 -13.90 6.72 -3.45
N LYS A 141 -13.77 7.29 -2.25
CA LYS A 141 -12.51 7.92 -1.80
C LYS A 141 -11.32 6.97 -1.94
N SER A 142 -11.47 5.75 -1.42
CA SER A 142 -10.42 4.75 -1.48
C SER A 142 -10.05 4.37 -2.92
N ALA A 143 -11.04 4.29 -3.82
CA ALA A 143 -10.80 4.02 -5.24
C ALA A 143 -10.09 5.18 -5.96
N LYS A 144 -10.38 6.44 -5.62
CA LYS A 144 -9.65 7.60 -6.15
C LYS A 144 -8.18 7.56 -5.75
N ILE A 145 -7.90 7.27 -4.47
CA ILE A 145 -6.53 7.13 -3.95
C ILE A 145 -5.82 5.96 -4.65
N TYR A 146 -6.51 4.83 -4.82
CA TYR A 146 -5.97 3.67 -5.52
C TYR A 146 -5.66 3.99 -6.99
N LEU A 147 -6.57 4.67 -7.71
CA LEU A 147 -6.37 5.10 -9.09
C LEU A 147 -5.13 6.01 -9.24
N LEU A 148 -4.96 6.96 -8.33
CA LEU A 148 -3.82 7.86 -8.32
C LEU A 148 -2.50 7.11 -8.07
N LYS A 149 -2.49 6.16 -7.13
CA LYS A 149 -1.28 5.38 -6.78
C LYS A 149 -0.85 4.39 -7.87
N GLU A 150 -1.82 3.69 -8.45
CA GLU A 150 -1.52 2.59 -9.38
C GLU A 150 -1.36 3.07 -10.84
N ILE A 151 -2.07 4.13 -11.21
CA ILE A 151 -2.13 4.59 -12.60
C ILE A 151 -1.62 6.02 -12.75
N GLY A 152 -2.09 6.96 -11.94
CA GLY A 152 -1.59 8.33 -11.87
C GLY A 152 -1.70 9.13 -13.18
N ARG A 153 -2.75 8.95 -13.99
CA ARG A 153 -2.92 9.68 -15.27
C ARG A 153 -3.09 11.18 -15.03
N ASN A 154 -2.53 11.99 -15.92
CA ASN A 154 -2.63 13.46 -15.86
C ASN A 154 -4.07 13.93 -15.68
N LYS A 155 -5.02 13.42 -16.48
CA LYS A 155 -6.43 13.80 -16.39
C LYS A 155 -7.09 13.47 -15.04
N ASP A 156 -6.68 12.38 -14.38
CA ASP A 156 -7.21 12.02 -13.07
C ASP A 156 -6.65 12.95 -11.99
N ILE A 157 -5.38 13.30 -12.09
CA ILE A 157 -4.74 14.27 -11.19
C ILE A 157 -5.39 15.64 -11.36
N GLU A 158 -5.54 16.15 -12.57
CA GLU A 158 -6.20 17.43 -12.86
C GLU A 158 -7.64 17.48 -12.34
N LYS A 159 -8.36 16.34 -12.43
CA LYS A 159 -9.70 16.20 -11.89
C LYS A 159 -9.74 16.26 -10.37
N PHE A 160 -8.73 15.71 -9.70
CA PHE A 160 -8.74 15.54 -8.24
C PHE A 160 -7.90 16.59 -7.49
N ILE A 161 -7.04 17.37 -8.16
CA ILE A 161 -6.17 18.35 -7.50
C ILE A 161 -6.95 19.47 -6.78
N LYS A 162 -8.18 19.74 -7.21
CA LYS A 162 -9.09 20.68 -6.55
C LYS A 162 -9.98 20.06 -5.48
N ASN A 163 -9.73 18.79 -5.11
CA ASN A 163 -10.48 18.12 -4.06
C ASN A 163 -10.17 18.78 -2.69
N LYS A 164 -11.11 18.63 -1.74
CA LYS A 164 -10.93 19.12 -0.36
C LYS A 164 -10.45 18.04 0.61
N ASP A 165 -10.24 16.81 0.13
CA ASP A 165 -9.87 15.67 0.96
C ASP A 165 -8.35 15.51 0.95
N ASN A 166 -7.72 15.72 2.11
CA ASN A 166 -6.27 15.70 2.28
C ASN A 166 -5.63 14.35 1.92
N ASP A 167 -6.33 13.23 2.07
CA ASP A 167 -5.77 11.92 1.68
C ASP A 167 -5.64 11.79 0.16
N ILE A 168 -6.62 12.34 -0.59
CA ILE A 168 -6.56 12.39 -2.06
C ILE A 168 -5.45 13.33 -2.51
N LEU A 169 -5.36 14.52 -1.90
CA LEU A 169 -4.31 15.49 -2.20
C LEU A 169 -2.92 14.94 -1.86
N SER A 170 -2.77 14.28 -0.73
CA SER A 170 -1.52 13.58 -0.36
C SER A 170 -1.15 12.49 -1.36
N ALA A 171 -2.13 11.78 -1.92
CA ALA A 171 -1.85 10.79 -2.96
C ALA A 171 -1.33 11.43 -4.24
N ILE A 172 -1.81 12.61 -4.62
CA ILE A 172 -1.29 13.38 -5.76
C ILE A 172 0.13 13.86 -5.48
N ILE A 173 0.38 14.43 -4.30
CA ILE A 173 1.72 14.90 -3.91
C ILE A 173 2.73 13.75 -3.97
N LYS A 174 2.37 12.54 -3.51
CA LYS A 174 3.24 11.36 -3.56
C LYS A 174 3.65 10.91 -4.96
N ILE A 175 2.89 11.24 -5.99
CA ILE A 175 3.28 11.00 -7.39
C ILE A 175 4.50 11.85 -7.76
N GLY A 176 4.63 13.05 -7.17
CA GLY A 176 5.85 13.85 -7.24
C GLY A 176 6.02 14.66 -8.52
N ARG A 177 4.96 14.88 -9.34
CA ARG A 177 5.08 15.74 -10.53
C ARG A 177 5.36 17.18 -10.11
N HIS A 178 6.37 17.79 -10.70
CA HIS A 178 6.83 19.14 -10.34
C HIS A 178 5.70 20.20 -10.39
N CYS A 179 4.86 20.16 -11.42
CA CYS A 179 3.75 21.12 -11.55
C CYS A 179 2.70 21.00 -10.44
N ASP A 180 2.45 19.77 -9.95
CA ASP A 180 1.50 19.54 -8.87
C ASP A 180 2.09 19.98 -7.53
N LEU A 181 3.35 19.67 -7.30
CA LEU A 181 4.06 20.13 -6.11
C LEU A 181 4.09 21.66 -6.05
N ASP A 182 4.33 22.34 -7.20
CA ASP A 182 4.28 23.79 -7.30
C ASP A 182 2.90 24.34 -7.02
N PHE A 183 1.86 23.66 -7.52
CA PHE A 183 0.49 24.05 -7.25
C PHE A 183 0.17 24.00 -5.76
N PHE A 184 0.57 22.95 -5.04
CA PHE A 184 0.33 22.83 -3.59
C PHE A 184 1.14 23.85 -2.79
N MET A 185 2.40 24.07 -3.14
CA MET A 185 3.24 25.09 -2.48
C MET A 185 2.64 26.49 -2.58
N LYS A 186 2.08 26.84 -3.74
CA LYS A 186 1.50 28.16 -4.01
C LYS A 186 0.10 28.35 -3.44
N ASN A 187 -0.75 27.31 -3.50
CA ASN A 187 -2.19 27.45 -3.30
C ASN A 187 -2.73 26.76 -2.05
N SER A 188 -1.91 26.02 -1.32
CA SER A 188 -2.34 25.37 -0.08
C SER A 188 -1.88 26.15 1.14
N ASP A 189 -2.80 26.44 2.05
CA ASP A 189 -2.46 26.98 3.38
C ASP A 189 -2.37 25.86 4.43
N ASP A 190 -2.61 24.60 4.04
CA ASP A 190 -2.56 23.44 4.93
C ASP A 190 -1.10 23.02 5.20
N PRO A 191 -0.60 23.18 6.44
CA PRO A 191 0.76 22.79 6.80
C PRO A 191 1.06 21.31 6.54
N TYR A 192 0.08 20.43 6.70
CA TYR A 192 0.24 19.01 6.45
C TYR A 192 0.57 18.74 4.97
N LEU A 193 -0.15 19.35 4.03
CA LEU A 193 0.12 19.18 2.59
C LEU A 193 1.49 19.77 2.21
N LYS A 194 1.85 20.92 2.76
CA LYS A 194 3.17 21.54 2.57
C LYS A 194 4.30 20.61 3.05
N THR A 195 4.15 19.98 4.21
CA THR A 195 5.14 18.98 4.69
C THR A 195 5.26 17.77 3.77
N GLN A 196 4.15 17.29 3.17
CA GLN A 196 4.23 16.22 2.19
C GLN A 196 5.01 16.64 0.92
N VAL A 197 4.88 17.90 0.48
CA VAL A 197 5.70 18.44 -0.62
C VAL A 197 7.18 18.53 -0.24
N LEU A 198 7.50 19.03 0.94
CA LEU A 198 8.88 19.15 1.43
C LEU A 198 9.60 17.79 1.50
N LYS A 199 8.89 16.68 1.75
CA LYS A 199 9.46 15.32 1.75
C LYS A 199 10.06 14.90 0.39
N HIS A 200 9.72 15.57 -0.71
CA HIS A 200 10.38 15.35 -2.00
C HIS A 200 11.80 15.97 -2.07
N GLY A 201 12.22 16.72 -1.08
CA GLY A 201 13.57 17.24 -0.97
C GLY A 201 13.94 18.27 -2.04
N ARG A 202 12.97 18.93 -2.69
CA ARG A 202 13.27 19.94 -3.71
C ARG A 202 13.88 21.18 -3.06
N LYS A 203 15.11 21.52 -3.49
CA LYS A 203 15.89 22.63 -2.93
C LYS A 203 15.08 23.92 -2.78
N ARG A 204 14.37 24.35 -3.83
CA ARG A 204 13.60 25.60 -3.83
C ARG A 204 12.48 25.63 -2.79
N ASP A 205 11.82 24.46 -2.55
CA ASP A 205 10.72 24.37 -1.59
C ASP A 205 11.27 24.44 -0.16
N ILE A 206 12.38 23.76 0.09
CA ILE A 206 13.06 23.80 1.37
C ILE A 206 13.52 25.23 1.68
N GLU A 207 14.16 25.91 0.72
CA GLU A 207 14.66 27.27 0.88
C GLU A 207 13.56 28.29 1.19
N LEU A 208 12.33 28.08 0.70
CA LEU A 208 11.19 28.93 1.07
C LEU A 208 10.83 28.84 2.56
N TYR A 209 11.03 27.67 3.18
CA TYR A 209 10.66 27.43 4.58
C TYR A 209 11.83 27.51 5.55
N LEU A 210 13.08 27.61 5.08
CA LEU A 210 14.22 27.82 5.96
C LEU A 210 14.12 29.12 6.75
N ASN A 211 13.45 30.15 6.20
CA ASN A 211 13.23 31.41 6.89
C ASN A 211 12.09 31.36 7.93
N ASP A 212 11.23 30.34 7.86
CA ASP A 212 10.10 30.07 8.78
C ASP A 212 10.46 28.97 9.80
N ILE A 213 11.71 29.00 10.27
CA ILE A 213 12.33 28.01 11.16
C ILE A 213 11.56 27.81 12.49
N ASN A 214 10.72 28.76 12.87
CA ASN A 214 9.95 28.67 14.12
C ASN A 214 8.84 27.59 14.10
N GLU A 215 8.56 26.99 12.94
CA GLU A 215 7.60 25.91 12.82
C GLU A 215 8.30 24.54 13.00
N PRO A 216 8.17 23.87 14.16
CA PRO A 216 8.87 22.60 14.45
C PRO A 216 8.59 21.51 13.43
N LEU A 217 7.39 21.52 12.82
CA LEU A 217 6.97 20.53 11.83
C LEU A 217 7.83 20.62 10.57
N PHE A 218 8.14 21.83 10.10
CA PHE A 218 8.96 22.03 8.90
C PHE A 218 10.42 21.68 9.18
N GLN A 219 10.95 22.05 10.35
CA GLN A 219 12.30 21.66 10.77
C GLN A 219 12.50 20.15 10.70
N ASN A 220 11.59 19.40 11.31
CA ASN A 220 11.63 17.93 11.33
C ASN A 220 11.63 17.34 9.92
N ILE A 221 10.79 17.85 9.03
CA ILE A 221 10.72 17.37 7.65
C ILE A 221 11.99 17.70 6.88
N ILE A 222 12.56 18.88 7.07
CA ILE A 222 13.82 19.27 6.41
C ILE A 222 14.97 18.37 6.88
N VAL A 223 15.05 18.08 8.18
CA VAL A 223 16.02 17.11 8.71
C VAL A 223 15.84 15.74 8.06
N LEU A 224 14.60 15.25 7.96
CA LEU A 224 14.29 13.97 7.32
C LEU A 224 14.67 13.90 5.82
N THR A 225 14.89 15.03 5.13
CA THR A 225 15.40 14.98 3.75
C THR A 225 16.85 14.48 3.68
N GLY A 226 17.59 14.51 4.79
CA GLY A 226 18.98 14.07 4.87
C GLY A 226 19.98 14.98 4.13
N ILE A 227 19.58 16.19 3.73
CA ILE A 227 20.45 17.10 2.98
C ILE A 227 21.32 17.88 3.98
N ASP A 228 22.61 17.59 3.99
CA ASP A 228 23.60 18.11 4.96
C ASP A 228 23.51 19.61 5.18
N LYS A 229 23.53 20.39 4.11
CA LYS A 229 23.47 21.86 4.17
C LYS A 229 22.27 22.40 4.97
N TYR A 230 21.10 21.76 4.82
CA TYR A 230 19.89 22.23 5.49
C TYR A 230 19.81 21.73 6.92
N MET A 231 20.31 20.53 7.18
CA MET A 231 20.45 20.03 8.54
C MET A 231 21.38 20.92 9.36
N ASP A 232 22.53 21.27 8.80
CA ASP A 232 23.49 22.16 9.47
C ASP A 232 22.85 23.52 9.78
N TYR A 233 22.13 24.11 8.82
CA TYR A 233 21.43 25.36 9.02
C TYR A 233 20.40 25.31 10.17
N ILE A 234 19.62 24.23 10.26
CA ILE A 234 18.64 24.04 11.34
C ILE A 234 19.34 23.91 12.69
N ILE A 235 20.45 23.17 12.77
CA ILE A 235 21.22 22.98 13.98
C ILE A 235 21.75 24.32 14.49
N GLU A 236 22.27 25.15 13.59
CA GLU A 236 22.88 26.45 13.95
C GLU A 236 21.87 27.52 14.39
N ASN A 237 20.65 27.49 13.81
CA ASN A 237 19.73 28.60 13.97
C ASN A 237 18.57 28.37 14.96
N ASN A 238 18.01 27.19 15.08
CA ASN A 238 17.00 26.93 16.10
C ASN A 238 16.65 25.43 16.19
N PHE A 239 17.22 24.76 17.14
CA PHE A 239 17.19 23.30 17.21
C PHE A 239 16.20 22.79 18.26
N ASN A 240 15.10 22.24 17.83
CA ASN A 240 14.10 21.70 18.74
C ASN A 240 14.38 20.23 19.14
N HIS A 241 13.72 19.78 20.21
CA HIS A 241 13.89 18.42 20.75
C HIS A 241 13.59 17.32 19.71
N PHE A 242 12.52 17.46 18.93
CA PHE A 242 12.14 16.44 17.92
C PHE A 242 13.17 16.35 16.79
N SER A 243 13.73 17.47 16.36
CA SER A 243 14.79 17.47 15.34
C SER A 243 16.03 16.71 15.81
N LYS A 244 16.36 16.75 17.13
CA LYS A 244 17.44 15.96 17.72
C LYS A 244 17.21 14.45 17.57
N VAL A 245 15.99 13.98 17.80
CA VAL A 245 15.65 12.55 17.62
C VAL A 245 15.91 12.12 16.18
N TYR A 246 15.45 12.91 15.19
CA TYR A 246 15.69 12.56 13.78
C TYR A 246 17.17 12.59 13.39
N LEU A 247 17.97 13.48 13.99
CA LEU A 247 19.42 13.50 13.77
C LEU A 247 20.10 12.24 14.31
N LEU A 248 19.64 11.72 15.44
CA LEU A 248 20.12 10.44 15.98
C LEU A 248 19.82 9.28 15.00
N ASP A 249 18.61 9.25 14.43
CA ASP A 249 18.23 8.23 13.44
C ASP A 249 19.13 8.28 12.19
N ILE A 250 19.40 9.48 11.67
CA ILE A 250 20.29 9.69 10.52
C ILE A 250 21.75 9.31 10.87
N GLY A 251 22.21 9.63 12.08
CA GLY A 251 23.46 9.13 12.63
C GLY A 251 24.72 9.75 12.03
N ARG A 252 24.70 11.00 11.51
CA ARG A 252 25.93 11.69 11.08
C ARG A 252 26.85 11.93 12.28
N LYS A 253 28.12 11.56 12.15
CA LYS A 253 29.08 11.64 13.26
C LYS A 253 29.14 13.06 13.88
N LYS A 254 29.20 14.13 13.07
CA LYS A 254 29.23 15.51 13.55
C LYS A 254 28.02 15.92 14.41
N ASP A 255 26.84 15.40 14.10
CA ASP A 255 25.62 15.65 14.86
C ASP A 255 25.65 14.88 16.18
N LEU A 256 26.14 13.65 16.16
CA LEU A 256 26.32 12.83 17.35
C LEU A 256 27.39 13.41 18.27
N ASP A 257 28.48 13.99 17.72
CA ASP A 257 29.51 14.71 18.50
C ASP A 257 28.92 15.89 19.30
N MET A 258 27.93 16.55 18.73
CA MET A 258 27.22 17.64 19.41
C MET A 258 26.24 17.09 20.46
N LEU A 259 25.49 16.01 20.11
CA LEU A 259 24.44 15.47 20.96
C LEU A 259 24.98 14.61 22.13
N VAL A 260 26.18 14.09 22.04
CA VAL A 260 26.81 13.29 23.13
C VAL A 260 26.97 14.07 24.43
N ASN A 261 27.05 15.41 24.32
CA ASN A 261 27.17 16.31 25.47
C ASN A 261 25.81 16.74 26.05
N VAL A 262 24.71 16.34 25.43
CA VAL A 262 23.37 16.60 25.96
C VAL A 262 23.08 15.60 27.07
N GLU A 263 22.82 16.08 28.28
CA GLU A 263 22.59 15.25 29.47
C GLU A 263 21.20 14.54 29.45
N GLU A 264 20.77 14.03 28.30
CA GLU A 264 19.52 13.29 28.17
C GLU A 264 19.81 11.78 28.02
N ARG A 265 19.37 10.99 29.01
CA ARG A 265 19.60 9.54 29.06
C ARG A 265 19.26 8.83 27.77
N ASN A 266 18.12 9.11 27.19
CA ASN A 266 17.64 8.42 25.98
C ASN A 266 18.55 8.70 24.79
N PHE A 267 19.00 9.93 24.58
CA PHE A 267 19.94 10.27 23.51
C PHE A 267 21.28 9.57 23.71
N SER A 268 21.79 9.57 24.95
CA SER A 268 23.03 8.87 25.26
C SER A 268 22.96 7.37 24.95
N LEU A 269 21.84 6.71 25.25
CA LEU A 269 21.65 5.28 24.96
C LEU A 269 21.58 5.01 23.45
N GLU A 270 20.92 5.86 22.67
CA GLU A 270 20.86 5.73 21.21
C GLU A 270 22.20 6.02 20.53
N ILE A 271 22.96 6.99 21.05
CA ILE A 271 24.33 7.27 20.57
C ILE A 271 25.25 6.07 20.78
N ILE A 272 25.13 5.39 21.94
CA ILE A 272 25.87 4.14 22.21
C ILE A 272 25.56 3.08 21.13
N ASP A 273 24.34 2.96 20.70
CA ASP A 273 23.93 1.96 19.69
C ASP A 273 24.51 2.25 18.29
N LYS A 274 25.00 3.46 18.02
CA LYS A 274 25.75 3.79 16.80
C LYS A 274 27.23 3.32 16.85
N GLN A 275 27.75 2.90 18.00
CA GLN A 275 29.04 2.27 18.21
C GLN A 275 30.29 3.04 17.74
N TYR A 276 30.25 4.38 17.79
CA TYR A 276 31.47 5.18 17.56
C TYR A 276 32.38 5.15 18.79
N ASP A 277 33.62 4.71 18.62
CA ASP A 277 34.59 4.56 19.71
C ASP A 277 34.76 5.82 20.59
N ASP A 278 34.86 6.98 19.96
CA ASP A 278 34.99 8.24 20.65
C ASP A 278 33.78 8.51 21.57
N HIS A 279 32.58 8.23 21.09
CA HIS A 279 31.36 8.43 21.87
C HIS A 279 31.27 7.41 23.01
N LEU A 280 31.60 6.15 22.74
CA LEU A 280 31.62 5.10 23.78
C LEU A 280 32.57 5.45 24.90
N ARG A 281 33.78 5.93 24.59
CA ARG A 281 34.81 6.37 25.58
C ARG A 281 34.32 7.58 26.41
N LEU A 282 33.61 8.53 25.83
CA LEU A 282 32.99 9.63 26.56
C LEU A 282 31.84 9.12 27.44
N LEU A 283 30.94 8.32 26.93
CA LEU A 283 29.74 7.86 27.62
C LEU A 283 30.02 6.82 28.72
N ARG A 284 31.15 6.12 28.68
CA ARG A 284 31.58 5.23 29.78
C ARG A 284 31.74 5.94 31.14
N HIS A 285 31.92 7.27 31.12
CA HIS A 285 32.03 8.13 32.30
C HIS A 285 30.75 8.92 32.56
N ASN A 286 29.66 8.63 31.89
CA ASN A 286 28.38 9.30 32.06
C ASN A 286 27.87 9.15 33.51
N LYS A 287 27.30 10.23 34.06
CA LYS A 287 26.73 10.25 35.41
C LYS A 287 25.55 9.27 35.56
N ASN A 288 24.84 8.97 34.46
CA ASN A 288 23.78 7.97 34.45
C ASN A 288 24.39 6.56 34.40
N ILE A 289 24.17 5.78 35.46
CA ILE A 289 24.75 4.44 35.63
C ILE A 289 24.42 3.52 34.45
N ALA A 290 23.16 3.49 34.00
CA ALA A 290 22.74 2.61 32.90
C ALA A 290 23.45 2.97 31.56
N VAL A 291 23.69 4.24 31.30
CA VAL A 291 24.45 4.72 30.14
C VAL A 291 25.91 4.28 30.25
N SER A 292 26.53 4.53 31.42
CA SER A 292 27.93 4.16 31.69
C SER A 292 28.16 2.66 31.58
N GLU A 293 27.30 1.84 32.18
CA GLU A 293 27.39 0.38 32.12
C GLU A 293 27.24 -0.18 30.72
N LYS A 294 26.26 0.33 29.95
CA LYS A 294 26.05 -0.09 28.55
C LYS A 294 27.27 0.26 27.68
N ALA A 295 27.85 1.46 27.83
CA ALA A 295 29.02 1.85 27.07
C ALA A 295 30.25 0.99 27.43
N LYS A 296 30.50 0.71 28.73
CA LYS A 296 31.58 -0.15 29.18
C LYS A 296 31.46 -1.56 28.63
N LYS A 297 30.24 -2.14 28.67
CA LYS A 297 30.01 -3.50 28.18
C LYS A 297 30.39 -3.62 26.70
N ILE A 298 30.01 -2.66 25.85
CA ILE A 298 30.34 -2.70 24.41
C ILE A 298 31.84 -2.53 24.17
N ILE A 299 32.51 -1.65 24.93
CA ILE A 299 33.97 -1.49 24.86
C ILE A 299 34.67 -2.80 25.18
N ASP A 300 34.27 -3.41 26.32
CA ASP A 300 34.88 -4.69 26.77
C ASP A 300 34.64 -5.83 25.76
N GLU A 301 33.46 -5.88 25.11
CA GLU A 301 33.14 -6.85 24.06
C GLU A 301 33.98 -6.61 22.79
N CYS A 302 34.28 -5.34 22.41
CA CYS A 302 35.13 -5.01 21.28
C CYS A 302 36.63 -5.26 21.54
N GLU A 303 37.10 -5.15 22.77
CA GLU A 303 38.50 -5.43 23.15
C GLU A 303 38.81 -6.94 23.28
N LEU A 304 37.79 -7.78 23.40
CA LEU A 304 37.91 -9.23 23.50
C LEU A 304 37.88 -9.96 22.12
N ASN A 305 37.58 -9.28 21.03
CA ASN A 305 37.57 -9.78 19.65
C ASN A 305 38.74 -9.21 18.85
#